data_963ef491c4414c11dcb9aba44db0fdaf
#
_entry.id   963ef491c4414c11dcb9aba44db0fdaf
#
_cell.length_a   1.000
_cell.length_b   1.000
_cell.length_c   1.000
_cell.angle_alpha   90.00
_cell.angle_beta   90.00
_cell.angle_gamma   90.00
#
_symmetry.space_group_name_H-M   'P 1'
#
loop_
_entity.id
_entity.type
_entity.pdbx_description
1 polymer ?
#
loop_
_entity_poly.entity_id
_entity_poly.type
_entity_poly.pdbx_seq_one_letter_code
_entity_poly.pdbx_strand_id
1 'polypeptide(L)'
;FVQSLGWVSPEVADDMQSRATTVRDMEKAAQDESGNYVTPPHIRAFVEGLDGTCRWPGCTRPAMASQMDHRHDFADGGPTSAANLTCLCQHHHNIKTDGRAFYIKDPISGDVVWLFEDSTWVYDEASGPLAPKNRRWAQTVAQATRGRRENAHEDAQKLKEELENEKRDSEDTVPEE
;
A
#
# COMPACT_ATOMS: atom_id res chain seq x y z
N PHE A 1 8.44 -12.28 -17.34
CA PHE A 1 8.59 -10.90 -17.81
C PHE A 1 10.06 -10.50 -17.80
N VAL A 2 10.53 -9.87 -18.85
CA VAL A 2 11.89 -9.30 -18.96
C VAL A 2 11.76 -7.81 -19.18
N GLN A 3 12.42 -7.02 -18.36
CA GLN A 3 12.23 -5.56 -18.26
C GLN A 3 12.41 -4.81 -19.58
N SER A 4 13.27 -5.31 -20.46
CA SER A 4 13.54 -4.71 -21.79
C SER A 4 12.78 -5.36 -22.95
N LEU A 5 12.19 -6.56 -22.73
CA LEU A 5 11.58 -7.38 -23.77
C LEU A 5 10.09 -7.65 -23.55
N GLY A 6 9.57 -7.40 -22.35
CA GLY A 6 8.20 -7.72 -21.98
C GLY A 6 8.02 -9.18 -21.56
N TRP A 7 6.84 -9.75 -21.84
CA TRP A 7 6.55 -11.15 -21.56
C TRP A 7 7.26 -12.05 -22.53
N VAL A 8 7.93 -13.07 -22.01
CA VAL A 8 8.66 -14.09 -22.81
C VAL A 8 8.00 -15.45 -22.61
N SER A 9 8.28 -16.42 -23.50
CA SER A 9 7.77 -17.77 -23.34
C SER A 9 8.42 -18.49 -22.15
N PRO A 10 7.79 -19.55 -21.61
CA PRO A 10 8.35 -20.33 -20.52
C PRO A 10 9.78 -20.86 -20.83
N GLU A 11 10.00 -21.35 -22.04
CA GLU A 11 11.29 -21.92 -22.47
C GLU A 11 12.40 -20.87 -22.45
N VAL A 12 12.09 -19.64 -22.88
CA VAL A 12 13.03 -18.51 -22.82
C VAL A 12 13.28 -18.11 -21.37
N ALA A 13 12.26 -18.12 -20.53
CA ALA A 13 12.40 -17.82 -19.10
C ALA A 13 13.28 -18.85 -18.39
N ASP A 14 13.10 -20.15 -18.68
CA ASP A 14 13.90 -21.26 -18.11
C ASP A 14 15.37 -21.16 -18.56
N ASP A 15 15.63 -20.88 -19.84
CA ASP A 15 16.99 -20.66 -20.35
C ASP A 15 17.65 -19.46 -19.68
N MET A 16 16.94 -18.34 -19.54
CA MET A 16 17.46 -17.17 -18.85
C MET A 16 17.74 -17.45 -17.36
N GLN A 17 16.85 -18.16 -16.68
CA GLN A 17 17.02 -18.54 -15.28
C GLN A 17 18.22 -19.47 -15.09
N SER A 18 18.45 -20.42 -15.99
CA SER A 18 19.59 -21.32 -15.91
C SER A 18 20.96 -20.62 -16.02
N ARG A 19 20.99 -19.45 -16.66
CA ARG A 19 22.19 -18.61 -16.84
C ARG A 19 22.27 -17.43 -15.87
N ALA A 20 21.26 -17.28 -15.00
CA ALA A 20 21.20 -16.17 -14.05
C ALA A 20 22.30 -16.30 -12.99
N THR A 21 23.06 -15.24 -12.77
CA THR A 21 24.06 -15.16 -11.70
C THR A 21 23.45 -14.76 -10.36
N THR A 22 22.25 -14.22 -10.37
CA THR A 22 21.52 -13.78 -9.18
C THR A 22 20.03 -14.05 -9.36
N VAL A 23 19.44 -14.74 -8.40
CA VAL A 23 17.99 -14.96 -8.29
C VAL A 23 17.49 -14.29 -7.02
N ARG A 24 16.38 -13.58 -7.10
CA ARG A 24 15.74 -12.91 -5.94
C ARG A 24 14.36 -13.47 -5.70
N ASP A 25 14.09 -13.79 -4.46
CA ASP A 25 12.76 -14.17 -4.00
C ASP A 25 11.90 -12.90 -3.85
N MET A 26 10.89 -12.74 -4.70
CA MET A 26 10.02 -11.57 -4.71
C MET A 26 8.98 -11.60 -3.60
N GLU A 27 8.57 -12.77 -3.12
CA GLU A 27 7.65 -12.89 -1.98
C GLU A 27 8.35 -12.44 -0.70
N LYS A 28 9.59 -12.86 -0.51
CA LYS A 28 10.43 -12.38 0.58
C LYS A 28 10.70 -10.89 0.46
N ALA A 29 11.08 -10.41 -0.72
CA ALA A 29 11.36 -9.00 -0.97
C ALA A 29 10.14 -8.09 -0.68
N ALA A 30 8.93 -8.59 -0.89
CA ALA A 30 7.68 -7.89 -0.56
C ALA A 30 7.49 -7.66 0.94
N GLN A 31 8.05 -8.54 1.78
CA GLN A 31 7.89 -8.56 3.23
C GLN A 31 9.09 -8.00 3.98
N ASP A 32 10.24 -7.88 3.31
CA ASP A 32 11.47 -7.42 3.92
C ASP A 32 11.44 -5.91 4.23
N GLU A 33 12.13 -5.57 5.30
CA GLU A 33 12.34 -4.20 5.76
C GLU A 33 13.82 -3.94 6.03
N SER A 34 14.28 -2.74 5.73
CA SER A 34 15.65 -2.29 6.01
C SER A 34 15.64 -1.07 6.91
N GLY A 35 16.50 -1.07 7.92
CA GLY A 35 16.77 0.10 8.76
C GLY A 35 17.67 1.16 8.11
N ASN A 36 18.06 0.98 6.84
CA ASN A 36 18.88 1.94 6.10
C ASN A 36 18.03 2.74 5.12
N TYR A 37 18.36 4.01 4.92
CA TYR A 37 17.74 4.86 3.91
C TYR A 37 17.89 4.30 2.48
N VAL A 38 19.09 3.77 2.17
CA VAL A 38 19.37 3.19 0.86
C VAL A 38 18.59 1.88 0.70
N THR A 39 17.72 1.84 -0.29
CA THR A 39 16.88 0.67 -0.57
C THR A 39 17.72 -0.53 -1.02
N PRO A 40 17.67 -1.67 -0.34
CA PRO A 40 18.31 -2.91 -0.76
C PRO A 40 17.88 -3.34 -2.16
N PRO A 41 18.79 -3.96 -2.97
CA PRO A 41 18.51 -4.29 -4.36
C PRO A 41 17.31 -5.23 -4.57
N HIS A 42 16.98 -6.11 -3.63
CA HIS A 42 15.85 -7.03 -3.74
C HIS A 42 14.53 -6.30 -3.49
N ILE A 43 14.46 -5.41 -2.48
CA ILE A 43 13.26 -4.56 -2.23
C ILE A 43 13.05 -3.63 -3.42
N ARG A 44 14.12 -3.00 -3.92
CA ARG A 44 14.05 -2.14 -5.10
C ARG A 44 13.51 -2.88 -6.32
N ALA A 45 14.00 -4.09 -6.60
CA ALA A 45 13.53 -4.90 -7.73
C ALA A 45 12.05 -5.27 -7.60
N PHE A 46 11.58 -5.55 -6.37
CA PHE A 46 10.16 -5.80 -6.12
C PHE A 46 9.32 -4.55 -6.40
N VAL A 47 9.68 -3.39 -5.84
CA VAL A 47 8.93 -2.14 -6.03
C VAL A 47 8.92 -1.71 -7.49
N GLU A 48 10.05 -1.81 -8.22
CA GLU A 48 10.11 -1.57 -9.65
C GLU A 48 9.20 -2.51 -10.45
N GLY A 49 9.17 -3.79 -10.05
CA GLY A 49 8.29 -4.80 -10.66
C GLY A 49 6.81 -4.60 -10.34
N LEU A 50 6.48 -4.06 -9.19
CA LEU A 50 5.11 -3.72 -8.78
C LEU A 50 4.61 -2.47 -9.52
N ASP A 51 5.42 -1.42 -9.55
CA ASP A 51 5.04 -0.11 -10.07
C ASP A 51 5.08 -0.03 -11.60
N GLY A 52 6.08 -0.64 -12.24
CA GLY A 52 6.28 -0.62 -13.69
C GLY A 52 6.77 0.73 -14.23
N THR A 53 6.17 1.82 -13.81
CA THR A 53 6.50 3.20 -14.18
C THR A 53 6.53 4.11 -12.95
N CYS A 54 6.94 5.36 -13.13
CA CYS A 54 6.73 6.42 -12.14
C CYS A 54 5.24 6.51 -11.79
N ARG A 55 4.93 6.53 -10.50
CA ARG A 55 3.55 6.46 -9.98
C ARG A 55 2.83 7.81 -9.92
N TRP A 56 3.40 8.82 -10.55
CA TRP A 56 2.66 10.06 -10.78
C TRP A 56 1.64 9.87 -11.92
N PRO A 57 0.38 10.33 -11.75
CA PRO A 57 -0.68 10.13 -12.73
C PRO A 57 -0.26 10.53 -14.15
N GLY A 58 -0.38 9.58 -15.09
CA GLY A 58 -0.04 9.77 -16.49
C GLY A 58 1.46 9.78 -16.82
N CYS A 59 2.35 9.58 -15.85
CA CYS A 59 3.79 9.52 -16.12
C CYS A 59 4.19 8.14 -16.65
N THR A 60 4.83 8.10 -17.80
CA THR A 60 5.28 6.87 -18.46
C THR A 60 6.76 6.53 -18.22
N ARG A 61 7.46 7.31 -17.38
CA ARG A 61 8.88 7.05 -17.12
C ARG A 61 9.06 5.69 -16.45
N PRO A 62 9.94 4.81 -16.98
CA PRO A 62 10.14 3.48 -16.41
C PRO A 62 10.53 3.53 -14.92
N ALA A 63 10.02 2.60 -14.12
CA ALA A 63 10.31 2.49 -12.70
C ALA A 63 11.82 2.35 -12.44
N MET A 64 12.54 1.58 -13.25
CA MET A 64 14.00 1.43 -13.18
C MET A 64 14.78 2.73 -13.36
N ALA A 65 14.21 3.74 -14.02
CA ALA A 65 14.79 5.08 -14.20
C ALA A 65 14.23 6.09 -13.18
N SER A 66 13.58 5.58 -12.14
CA SER A 66 12.95 6.37 -11.08
C SER A 66 13.70 6.21 -9.75
N GLN A 67 13.41 7.10 -8.82
CA GLN A 67 13.91 7.03 -7.44
C GLN A 67 12.91 6.25 -6.59
N MET A 68 13.41 5.67 -5.48
CA MET A 68 12.58 5.11 -4.43
C MET A 68 12.15 6.25 -3.50
N ASP A 69 10.89 6.59 -3.54
CA ASP A 69 10.30 7.58 -2.66
C ASP A 69 9.68 6.89 -1.44
N HIS A 70 9.98 7.39 -0.24
CA HIS A 70 9.33 6.95 0.99
C HIS A 70 8.01 7.70 1.17
N ARG A 71 6.88 6.99 1.21
CA ARG A 71 5.56 7.60 1.49
C ARG A 71 5.54 8.29 2.85
N HIS A 72 5.98 7.58 3.88
CA HIS A 72 6.33 8.13 5.18
C HIS A 72 7.84 8.33 5.18
N ASP A 73 8.26 9.56 5.32
CA ASP A 73 9.64 9.95 5.14
C ASP A 73 10.57 9.21 6.11
N PHE A 74 11.72 8.76 5.62
CA PHE A 74 12.68 8.00 6.42
C PHE A 74 13.20 8.81 7.62
N ALA A 75 13.37 10.13 7.44
CA ALA A 75 13.76 11.04 8.50
C ALA A 75 12.77 11.09 9.67
N ASP A 76 11.49 10.80 9.39
CA ASP A 76 10.40 10.77 10.37
C ASP A 76 10.10 9.34 10.87
N GLY A 77 11.02 8.39 10.61
CA GLY A 77 10.91 7.02 11.06
C GLY A 77 10.19 6.07 10.11
N GLY A 78 9.92 6.51 8.87
CA GLY A 78 9.34 5.65 7.85
C GLY A 78 10.29 4.51 7.44
N PRO A 79 9.82 3.25 7.38
CA PRO A 79 10.66 2.12 7.06
C PRO A 79 11.05 2.08 5.57
N THR A 80 12.22 1.53 5.26
CA THR A 80 12.60 1.17 3.88
C THR A 80 12.06 -0.22 3.57
N SER A 81 10.80 -0.29 3.16
CA SER A 81 10.07 -1.52 2.84
C SER A 81 9.20 -1.33 1.60
N ALA A 82 8.82 -2.43 0.94
CA ALA A 82 7.97 -2.39 -0.25
C ALA A 82 6.62 -1.68 0.01
N ALA A 83 6.08 -1.81 1.22
CA ALA A 83 4.83 -1.16 1.62
C ALA A 83 4.93 0.36 1.70
N ASN A 84 6.13 0.90 2.01
CA ASN A 84 6.38 2.33 2.19
C ASN A 84 7.07 2.99 0.99
N LEU A 85 7.59 2.20 0.03
CA LEU A 85 8.34 2.72 -1.11
C LEU A 85 7.51 2.78 -2.38
N THR A 86 7.77 3.78 -3.22
CA THR A 86 7.11 4.00 -4.51
C THR A 86 8.10 4.57 -5.51
N CYS A 87 7.99 4.18 -6.78
CA CYS A 87 8.84 4.70 -7.84
C CYS A 87 8.36 6.08 -8.29
N LEU A 88 9.13 7.12 -8.05
CA LEU A 88 8.91 8.45 -8.59
C LEU A 88 10.10 8.91 -9.42
N CYS A 89 9.86 9.44 -10.62
CA CYS A 89 10.94 10.05 -11.39
C CYS A 89 11.42 11.33 -10.68
N GLN A 90 12.62 11.80 -10.97
CA GLN A 90 13.23 12.97 -10.30
C GLN A 90 12.29 14.18 -10.24
N HIS A 91 11.59 14.46 -11.34
CA HIS A 91 10.65 15.60 -11.39
C HIS A 91 9.51 15.45 -10.39
N HIS A 92 8.85 14.29 -10.38
CA HIS A 92 7.67 14.07 -9.52
C HIS A 92 8.06 13.81 -8.06
N HIS A 93 9.24 13.23 -7.83
CA HIS A 93 9.80 13.15 -6.48
C HIS A 93 10.00 14.55 -5.88
N ASN A 94 10.55 15.49 -6.67
CA ASN A 94 10.73 16.87 -6.21
C ASN A 94 9.39 17.55 -5.88
N ILE A 95 8.34 17.38 -6.72
CA ILE A 95 7.01 17.94 -6.46
C ILE A 95 6.44 17.43 -5.13
N LYS A 96 6.59 16.13 -4.84
CA LYS A 96 6.16 15.54 -3.57
C LYS A 96 6.99 16.09 -2.40
N THR A 97 8.31 16.17 -2.56
CA THR A 97 9.21 16.69 -1.53
C THR A 97 8.94 18.15 -1.22
N ASP A 98 8.57 18.95 -2.22
CA ASP A 98 8.16 20.36 -2.05
C ASP A 98 6.78 20.51 -1.36
N GLY A 99 6.12 19.40 -1.01
CA GLY A 99 4.82 19.40 -0.33
C GLY A 99 3.63 19.78 -1.22
N ARG A 100 3.81 19.88 -2.55
CA ARG A 100 2.76 20.28 -3.51
C ARG A 100 1.78 19.16 -3.84
N ALA A 101 2.12 17.94 -3.51
CA ALA A 101 1.26 16.77 -3.60
C ALA A 101 1.72 15.72 -2.61
N PHE A 102 0.81 14.91 -2.12
CA PHE A 102 1.13 13.70 -1.36
C PHE A 102 0.26 12.54 -1.82
N TYR A 103 0.60 11.33 -1.40
CA TYR A 103 -0.18 10.16 -1.78
C TYR A 103 -0.37 9.19 -0.61
N ILE A 104 -1.46 8.45 -0.70
CA ILE A 104 -1.76 7.30 0.14
C ILE A 104 -1.53 6.05 -0.71
N LYS A 105 -0.82 5.06 -0.17
CA LYS A 105 -0.52 3.80 -0.85
C LYS A 105 -1.25 2.65 -0.16
N ASP A 106 -1.88 1.79 -0.94
CA ASP A 106 -2.31 0.47 -0.48
C ASP A 106 -1.08 -0.45 -0.39
N PRO A 107 -0.73 -0.96 0.79
CA PRO A 107 0.48 -1.76 0.96
C PRO A 107 0.39 -3.15 0.29
N ILE A 108 -0.81 -3.62 -0.07
CA ILE A 108 -1.05 -4.94 -0.65
C ILE A 108 -1.06 -4.85 -2.18
N SER A 109 -1.87 -3.96 -2.74
CA SER A 109 -2.00 -3.82 -4.19
C SER A 109 -0.91 -2.94 -4.81
N GLY A 110 -0.30 -2.06 -4.01
CA GLY A 110 0.61 -1.04 -4.48
C GLY A 110 -0.08 0.14 -5.16
N ASP A 111 -1.41 0.16 -5.20
CA ASP A 111 -2.17 1.27 -5.76
C ASP A 111 -2.01 2.52 -4.92
N VAL A 112 -2.07 3.68 -5.55
CA VAL A 112 -1.91 4.96 -4.88
C VAL A 112 -3.07 5.90 -5.16
N VAL A 113 -3.40 6.72 -4.18
CA VAL A 113 -4.31 7.86 -4.34
C VAL A 113 -3.49 9.12 -4.12
N TRP A 114 -3.34 9.91 -5.14
CA TRP A 114 -2.71 11.22 -5.08
C TRP A 114 -3.70 12.27 -4.62
N LEU A 115 -3.22 13.19 -3.79
CA LEU A 115 -3.96 14.30 -3.24
C LEU A 115 -3.17 15.58 -3.53
N PHE A 116 -3.86 16.59 -4.06
CA PHE A 116 -3.26 17.84 -4.51
C PHE A 116 -3.73 19.03 -3.67
N GLU A 117 -2.99 20.12 -3.71
CA GLU A 117 -3.28 21.36 -2.94
C GLU A 117 -4.68 21.96 -3.23
N ASP A 118 -5.17 21.76 -4.45
CA ASP A 118 -6.50 22.24 -4.87
C ASP A 118 -7.65 21.32 -4.42
N SER A 119 -7.37 20.35 -3.53
CA SER A 119 -8.30 19.35 -3.04
C SER A 119 -8.76 18.34 -4.09
N THR A 120 -8.16 18.32 -5.27
CA THR A 120 -8.38 17.24 -6.24
C THR A 120 -7.61 15.99 -5.85
N TRP A 121 -8.07 14.85 -6.35
CA TRP A 121 -7.39 13.58 -6.14
C TRP A 121 -7.43 12.72 -7.40
N VAL A 122 -6.44 11.87 -7.55
CA VAL A 122 -6.33 10.91 -8.66
C VAL A 122 -5.91 9.55 -8.13
N TYR A 123 -6.64 8.53 -8.56
CA TYR A 123 -6.29 7.14 -8.31
C TYR A 123 -5.37 6.63 -9.43
N ASP A 124 -4.26 6.00 -9.05
CA ASP A 124 -3.27 5.42 -9.95
C ASP A 124 -3.01 3.97 -9.57
N GLU A 125 -3.25 3.07 -10.51
CA GLU A 125 -3.10 1.63 -10.31
C GLU A 125 -1.67 1.17 -10.54
N ALA A 126 -1.18 0.23 -9.73
CA ALA A 126 0.08 -0.45 -9.99
C ALA A 126 -0.01 -1.19 -11.33
N SER A 127 0.95 -0.98 -12.22
CA SER A 127 0.89 -1.47 -13.60
C SER A 127 2.05 -2.40 -13.98
N GLY A 128 2.96 -2.66 -13.05
CA GLY A 128 4.11 -3.51 -13.28
C GLY A 128 3.77 -5.00 -13.37
N PRO A 129 4.73 -5.84 -13.79
CA PRO A 129 4.54 -7.28 -13.96
C PRO A 129 4.20 -8.02 -12.65
N LEU A 130 4.57 -7.46 -11.49
CA LEU A 130 4.25 -8.00 -10.18
C LEU A 130 2.96 -7.43 -9.59
N ALA A 131 2.31 -6.48 -10.28
CA ALA A 131 1.04 -5.92 -9.82
C ALA A 131 -0.05 -7.00 -9.75
N PRO A 132 -0.86 -7.02 -8.69
CA PRO A 132 -1.94 -7.99 -8.55
C PRO A 132 -2.91 -7.92 -9.72
N LYS A 133 -3.16 -9.05 -10.38
CA LYS A 133 -4.11 -9.14 -11.49
C LYS A 133 -5.57 -9.00 -11.04
N ASN A 134 -5.85 -9.46 -9.81
CA ASN A 134 -7.17 -9.37 -9.19
C ASN A 134 -7.16 -8.27 -8.13
N ARG A 135 -7.64 -7.10 -8.51
CA ARG A 135 -7.69 -5.94 -7.61
C ARG A 135 -8.87 -6.04 -6.68
N ARG A 136 -8.61 -6.02 -5.38
CA ARG A 136 -9.60 -6.25 -4.33
C ARG A 136 -10.06 -4.97 -3.63
N TRP A 137 -9.90 -3.79 -4.23
CA TRP A 137 -10.37 -2.56 -3.60
C TRP A 137 -11.82 -2.64 -3.15
N ALA A 138 -12.70 -3.15 -4.02
CA ALA A 138 -14.11 -3.35 -3.67
C ALA A 138 -14.30 -4.34 -2.50
N GLN A 139 -13.47 -5.38 -2.41
CA GLN A 139 -13.49 -6.32 -1.29
C GLN A 139 -12.89 -5.71 -0.02
N THR A 140 -11.81 -4.96 -0.12
CA THR A 140 -11.19 -4.27 1.01
C THR A 140 -12.10 -3.19 1.58
N VAL A 141 -12.74 -2.40 0.73
CA VAL A 141 -13.76 -1.42 1.16
C VAL A 141 -14.97 -2.12 1.76
N ALA A 142 -15.46 -3.20 1.15
CA ALA A 142 -16.57 -3.99 1.69
C ALA A 142 -16.21 -4.64 3.04
N GLN A 143 -15.00 -5.15 3.19
CA GLN A 143 -14.50 -5.72 4.45
C GLN A 143 -14.36 -4.65 5.53
N ALA A 144 -13.77 -3.50 5.21
CA ALA A 144 -13.64 -2.38 6.15
C ALA A 144 -15.01 -1.82 6.57
N THR A 145 -15.96 -1.76 5.63
CA THR A 145 -17.34 -1.32 5.90
C THR A 145 -18.06 -2.34 6.76
N ARG A 146 -17.85 -3.65 6.52
CA ARG A 146 -18.42 -4.73 7.33
C ARG A 146 -17.88 -4.69 8.75
N GLY A 147 -16.56 -4.61 8.94
CA GLY A 147 -15.94 -4.51 10.25
C GLY A 147 -16.42 -3.28 11.04
N ARG A 148 -16.59 -2.13 10.39
CA ARG A 148 -17.17 -0.94 11.04
C ARG A 148 -18.62 -1.16 11.47
N ARG A 149 -19.42 -1.86 10.67
CA ARG A 149 -20.81 -2.18 11.01
C ARG A 149 -20.90 -3.19 12.16
N GLU A 150 -20.04 -4.19 12.15
CA GLU A 150 -19.95 -5.20 13.20
C GLU A 150 -19.56 -4.54 14.53
N ASN A 151 -18.49 -3.72 14.54
CA ASN A 151 -18.07 -2.98 15.73
C ASN A 151 -19.17 -2.02 16.23
N ALA A 152 -19.80 -1.26 15.33
CA ALA A 152 -20.89 -0.36 15.71
C ALA A 152 -22.11 -1.11 16.28
N HIS A 153 -22.37 -2.33 15.80
CA HIS A 153 -23.45 -3.17 16.33
C HIS A 153 -23.11 -3.70 17.73
N GLU A 154 -21.86 -4.16 17.92
CA GLU A 154 -21.37 -4.59 19.25
C GLU A 154 -21.39 -3.46 20.27
N ASP A 155 -20.94 -2.25 19.87
CA ASP A 155 -20.95 -1.08 20.75
C ASP A 155 -22.38 -0.65 21.11
N ALA A 156 -23.32 -0.73 20.15
CA ALA A 156 -24.72 -0.45 20.40
C ALA A 156 -25.36 -1.49 21.33
N GLN A 157 -24.97 -2.76 21.23
CA GLN A 157 -25.44 -3.80 22.15
C GLN A 157 -24.91 -3.58 23.57
N LYS A 158 -23.62 -3.29 23.73
CA LYS A 158 -23.01 -2.98 25.03
C LYS A 158 -23.71 -1.80 25.71
N LEU A 159 -23.91 -0.73 24.96
CA LEU A 159 -24.60 0.47 25.48
C LEU A 159 -26.03 0.14 25.91
N LYS A 160 -26.72 -0.71 25.16
CA LYS A 160 -28.08 -1.14 25.52
C LYS A 160 -28.08 -1.96 26.81
N GLU A 161 -27.17 -2.90 26.97
CA GLU A 161 -27.00 -3.69 28.20
C GLU A 161 -26.66 -2.81 29.42
N GLU A 162 -25.79 -1.83 29.23
CA GLU A 162 -25.45 -0.86 30.29
C GLU A 162 -26.69 -0.07 30.74
N LEU A 163 -27.47 0.45 29.79
CA LEU A 163 -28.68 1.19 30.07
C LEU A 163 -29.78 0.33 30.75
N GLU A 164 -29.87 -0.96 30.39
CA GLU A 164 -30.79 -1.89 31.02
C GLU A 164 -30.35 -2.26 32.45
N ASN A 165 -29.05 -2.31 32.70
CA ASN A 165 -28.50 -2.53 34.04
C ASN A 165 -28.73 -1.32 34.95
N GLU A 166 -28.43 -0.10 34.45
CA GLU A 166 -28.70 1.15 35.19
C GLU A 166 -30.18 1.31 35.58
N LYS A 167 -31.10 0.92 34.69
CA LYS A 167 -32.54 0.93 35.00
C LYS A 167 -32.90 -0.05 36.10
N ARG A 168 -32.34 -1.27 36.07
CA ARG A 168 -32.59 -2.28 37.12
C ARG A 168 -32.09 -1.80 38.49
N ASP A 169 -30.88 -1.26 38.53
CA ASP A 169 -30.28 -0.74 39.76
C ASP A 169 -31.06 0.46 40.32
N SER A 170 -31.68 1.26 39.45
CA SER A 170 -32.53 2.37 39.87
C SER A 170 -33.90 1.95 40.39
N GLU A 171 -34.46 0.83 39.91
CA GLU A 171 -35.73 0.26 40.36
C GLU A 171 -35.56 -0.46 41.71
N ASP A 172 -34.39 -1.09 41.96
CA ASP A 172 -34.09 -1.77 43.24
C ASP A 172 -33.78 -0.80 44.41
N THR A 173 -33.59 0.48 44.11
CA THR A 173 -33.27 1.51 45.13
C THR A 173 -34.49 2.32 45.62
N VAL A 174 -35.74 1.95 45.27
CA VAL A 174 -36.93 2.60 45.82
C VAL A 174 -37.20 2.05 47.23
N PRO A 175 -37.05 2.86 48.29
CA PRO A 175 -37.36 2.41 49.64
C PRO A 175 -38.88 2.18 49.78
N GLU A 176 -39.23 1.00 50.32
CA GLU A 176 -40.60 0.75 50.80
C GLU A 176 -40.91 1.72 51.94
N GLU A 177 -41.93 2.58 51.76
CA GLU A 177 -42.53 3.37 52.87
C GLU A 177 -43.47 2.52 53.71
#